data_ce20e85d4504066954153330ed756a9f
#
_entry.id   ce20e85d4504066954153330ed756a9f
#
_cell.length_a   1.000
_cell.length_b   1.000
_cell.length_c   1.000
_cell.angle_alpha   90.00
_cell.angle_beta   90.00
_cell.angle_gamma   90.00
#
_symmetry.space_group_name_H-M   'P 1'
#
loop_
_entity.id
_entity.type
_entity.pdbx_description
1 polymer ?
#
loop_
_entity_poly.entity_id
_entity_poly.type
_entity_poly.pdbx_seq_one_letter_code
_entity_poly.pdbx_strand_id
1 'polypeptide(L)'
;MIDAQINPKSDLSLQRYLERVTTIKQRLIQMASSSDTGGVARSAVQGVLNGGDNEFLEGMQYARLIEAGVGDRLLPFARNVFVLPFNSVWDSIAGVAQKDINNLWASNFVNPMQSELGGRYPFAKSETEVSIPVLAKYLDINKGALNQFITTQLAGVLTKQGNQWIVAPGSELKVNPGLLQQLNKLSAISEDFFVNGEGGYSFELKPTSTQGIVQFDLVVDGQSLNYFNQQTEWKPFKWPGDVSNAGLRISWETEAEGMRKTQEISGRFGFIRMLEKSRVTPIDGSTYLVEFPLEKDKLMRFYMRTNSGKGPLGLLDLKNIHLPNKIFEVK
;
A
#
# COMPACT_ATOMS: atom_id res chain seq x y z
N MET A 1 -40.43 21.36 27.02
CA MET A 1 -39.16 20.76 26.60
C MET A 1 -38.37 20.20 27.77
N ILE A 2 -38.13 20.96 28.85
CA ILE A 2 -37.49 20.43 30.08
C ILE A 2 -38.34 19.31 30.71
N ASP A 3 -39.62 19.36 30.63
CA ASP A 3 -40.55 18.32 31.17
C ASP A 3 -40.36 16.94 30.52
N ALA A 4 -39.98 16.88 29.24
CA ALA A 4 -39.72 15.61 28.58
C ALA A 4 -38.43 14.92 29.11
N GLN A 5 -37.43 15.70 29.52
CA GLN A 5 -36.17 15.18 30.08
C GLN A 5 -36.30 14.76 31.54
N ILE A 6 -37.26 15.37 32.28
CA ILE A 6 -37.53 15.02 33.67
C ILE A 6 -38.48 13.83 33.76
N ASN A 7 -39.34 13.63 32.76
CA ASN A 7 -40.31 12.52 32.75
C ASN A 7 -39.61 11.19 32.42
N PRO A 8 -39.52 10.22 33.34
CA PRO A 8 -38.88 8.93 33.13
C PRO A 8 -39.44 8.10 31.98
N LYS A 9 -40.70 8.37 31.61
CA LYS A 9 -41.43 7.69 30.53
C LYS A 9 -41.13 8.30 29.13
N SER A 10 -40.46 9.45 29.10
CA SER A 10 -40.06 10.09 27.83
C SER A 10 -38.95 9.32 27.16
N ASP A 11 -38.99 9.26 25.84
CA ASP A 11 -37.93 8.64 25.03
C ASP A 11 -36.60 9.40 25.14
N LEU A 12 -36.62 10.70 25.48
CA LEU A 12 -35.44 11.55 25.70
C LEU A 12 -35.28 11.92 27.20
N SER A 13 -35.45 10.97 28.11
CA SER A 13 -35.36 11.23 29.56
C SER A 13 -33.89 11.21 30.05
N LEU A 14 -33.65 12.00 31.11
CA LEU A 14 -32.35 11.99 31.83
C LEU A 14 -32.05 10.62 32.41
N GLN A 15 -33.06 9.86 32.85
CA GLN A 15 -32.87 8.50 33.34
C GLN A 15 -32.23 7.59 32.29
N ARG A 16 -32.76 7.58 31.07
CA ARG A 16 -32.22 6.79 29.96
C ARG A 16 -30.79 7.24 29.53
N TYR A 17 -30.48 8.54 29.68
CA TYR A 17 -29.15 9.04 29.52
C TYR A 17 -28.17 8.45 30.56
N LEU A 18 -28.56 8.48 31.83
CA LEU A 18 -27.76 7.94 32.93
C LEU A 18 -27.54 6.42 32.83
N GLU A 19 -28.56 5.70 32.35
CA GLU A 19 -28.44 4.26 32.06
C GLU A 19 -27.32 4.00 31.02
N ARG A 20 -27.27 4.77 29.91
CA ARG A 20 -26.24 4.66 28.88
C ARG A 20 -24.84 5.03 29.44
N VAL A 21 -24.77 6.11 30.20
CA VAL A 21 -23.51 6.50 30.89
C VAL A 21 -23.04 5.39 31.79
N THR A 22 -23.93 4.74 32.52
CA THR A 22 -23.61 3.63 33.42
C THR A 22 -23.10 2.41 32.65
N THR A 23 -23.74 2.06 31.55
CA THR A 23 -23.30 0.97 30.67
C THR A 23 -21.91 1.23 30.12
N ILE A 24 -21.65 2.44 29.61
CA ILE A 24 -20.32 2.82 29.09
C ILE A 24 -19.27 2.82 30.21
N LYS A 25 -19.62 3.34 31.40
CA LYS A 25 -18.71 3.27 32.56
C LYS A 25 -18.32 1.83 32.91
N GLN A 26 -19.28 0.91 32.94
CA GLN A 26 -19.00 -0.52 33.19
C GLN A 26 -18.08 -1.10 32.10
N ARG A 27 -18.33 -0.75 30.84
CA ARG A 27 -17.48 -1.19 29.72
C ARG A 27 -16.06 -0.65 29.82
N LEU A 28 -15.89 0.60 30.21
CA LEU A 28 -14.55 1.20 30.45
C LEU A 28 -13.81 0.50 31.59
N ILE A 29 -14.49 0.15 32.68
CA ILE A 29 -13.89 -0.59 33.80
C ILE A 29 -13.43 -1.97 33.32
N GLN A 30 -14.25 -2.69 32.54
CA GLN A 30 -13.87 -3.97 31.96
C GLN A 30 -12.65 -3.84 31.03
N MET A 31 -12.62 -2.80 30.17
CA MET A 31 -11.49 -2.53 29.31
C MET A 31 -10.22 -2.24 30.10
N ALA A 32 -10.30 -1.39 31.14
CA ALA A 32 -9.16 -1.03 31.98
C ALA A 32 -8.61 -2.20 32.82
N SER A 33 -9.45 -3.18 33.16
CA SER A 33 -9.06 -4.39 33.89
C SER A 33 -8.55 -5.51 32.99
N SER A 34 -8.66 -5.36 31.66
CA SER A 34 -8.14 -6.34 30.70
C SER A 34 -6.61 -6.33 30.64
N SER A 35 -6.01 -7.50 30.53
CA SER A 35 -4.57 -7.65 30.24
C SER A 35 -4.18 -7.13 28.86
N ASP A 36 -5.15 -7.06 27.92
CA ASP A 36 -5.00 -6.52 26.55
C ASP A 36 -5.95 -5.33 26.35
N THR A 37 -5.69 -4.25 27.07
CA THR A 37 -6.47 -3.01 26.96
C THR A 37 -6.46 -2.44 25.52
N GLY A 38 -5.30 -2.56 24.82
CA GLY A 38 -5.14 -2.10 23.44
C GLY A 38 -6.03 -2.85 22.47
N GLY A 39 -6.01 -4.18 22.52
CA GLY A 39 -6.85 -5.03 21.66
C GLY A 39 -8.35 -4.84 21.91
N VAL A 40 -8.76 -4.68 23.18
CA VAL A 40 -10.16 -4.40 23.52
C VAL A 40 -10.59 -3.02 23.00
N ALA A 41 -9.74 -1.99 23.13
CA ALA A 41 -10.01 -0.65 22.59
C ALA A 41 -10.12 -0.67 21.06
N ARG A 42 -9.20 -1.38 20.40
CA ARG A 42 -9.22 -1.57 18.94
C ARG A 42 -10.51 -2.23 18.47
N SER A 43 -10.94 -3.31 19.13
CA SER A 43 -12.19 -4.01 18.80
C SER A 43 -13.42 -3.11 18.96
N ALA A 44 -13.45 -2.28 20.02
CA ALA A 44 -14.53 -1.33 20.22
C ALA A 44 -14.57 -0.26 19.12
N VAL A 45 -13.42 0.30 18.72
CA VAL A 45 -13.32 1.28 17.63
C VAL A 45 -13.74 0.66 16.30
N GLN A 46 -13.26 -0.54 15.99
CA GLN A 46 -13.65 -1.25 14.76
C GLN A 46 -15.17 -1.55 14.73
N GLY A 47 -15.77 -1.93 15.85
CA GLY A 47 -17.22 -2.14 15.96
C GLY A 47 -18.01 -0.88 15.59
N VAL A 48 -17.60 0.29 16.10
CA VAL A 48 -18.24 1.57 15.76
C VAL A 48 -18.04 1.93 14.29
N LEU A 49 -16.83 1.80 13.76
CA LEU A 49 -16.50 2.18 12.37
C LEU A 49 -17.19 1.29 11.33
N ASN A 50 -17.45 0.03 11.68
CA ASN A 50 -18.15 -0.92 10.80
C ASN A 50 -19.68 -0.84 10.94
N GLY A 51 -20.22 0.12 11.71
CA GLY A 51 -21.66 0.31 11.88
C GLY A 51 -22.35 -0.79 12.69
N GLY A 52 -21.60 -1.55 13.48
CA GLY A 52 -22.14 -2.55 14.39
C GLY A 52 -22.85 -1.91 15.60
N ASP A 53 -23.77 -2.66 16.20
CA ASP A 53 -24.39 -2.27 17.47
C ASP A 53 -23.30 -2.14 18.54
N ASN A 54 -23.19 -0.94 19.08
CA ASN A 54 -22.13 -0.60 20.03
C ASN A 54 -22.63 0.43 21.03
N GLU A 55 -22.41 0.16 22.31
CA GLU A 55 -22.90 0.98 23.42
C GLU A 55 -22.38 2.43 23.34
N PHE A 56 -21.17 2.64 22.81
CA PHE A 56 -20.61 3.99 22.64
C PHE A 56 -21.37 4.77 21.54
N LEU A 57 -21.65 4.12 20.41
CA LEU A 57 -22.38 4.73 19.30
C LEU A 57 -23.81 5.08 19.72
N GLU A 58 -24.50 4.16 20.37
CA GLU A 58 -25.84 4.38 20.89
C GLU A 58 -25.89 5.53 21.92
N GLY A 59 -24.91 5.57 22.83
CA GLY A 59 -24.77 6.65 23.80
C GLY A 59 -24.54 8.01 23.16
N MET A 60 -23.64 8.08 22.18
CA MET A 60 -23.35 9.31 21.42
C MET A 60 -24.58 9.79 20.64
N GLN A 61 -25.28 8.88 19.95
CA GLN A 61 -26.50 9.22 19.21
C GLN A 61 -27.59 9.76 20.14
N TYR A 62 -27.78 9.10 21.29
CA TYR A 62 -28.76 9.53 22.27
C TYR A 62 -28.42 10.91 22.86
N ALA A 63 -27.16 11.17 23.18
CA ALA A 63 -26.71 12.47 23.66
C ALA A 63 -26.97 13.59 22.63
N ARG A 64 -26.71 13.33 21.33
CA ARG A 64 -27.02 14.25 20.22
C ARG A 64 -28.53 14.48 20.06
N LEU A 65 -29.35 13.46 20.27
CA LEU A 65 -30.82 13.63 20.25
C LEU A 65 -31.31 14.53 21.39
N ILE A 66 -30.72 14.41 22.59
CA ILE A 66 -31.03 15.34 23.69
C ILE A 66 -30.59 16.76 23.31
N GLU A 67 -29.39 16.96 22.78
CA GLU A 67 -28.88 18.27 22.31
C GLU A 67 -29.86 18.89 21.27
N ALA A 68 -30.25 18.10 20.28
CA ALA A 68 -31.21 18.58 19.25
C ALA A 68 -32.61 18.88 19.78
N GLY A 69 -33.01 18.24 20.89
CA GLY A 69 -34.29 18.44 21.53
C GLY A 69 -34.39 19.68 22.44
N VAL A 70 -33.27 20.37 22.75
CA VAL A 70 -33.32 21.60 23.54
C VAL A 70 -33.37 22.84 22.65
N GLY A 71 -33.93 23.93 23.19
CA GLY A 71 -33.95 25.20 22.45
C GLY A 71 -32.60 25.89 22.36
N ASP A 72 -32.41 26.78 21.40
CA ASP A 72 -31.17 27.44 21.04
C ASP A 72 -30.40 28.02 22.23
N ARG A 73 -31.09 28.58 23.19
CA ARG A 73 -30.47 29.13 24.42
C ARG A 73 -29.77 28.10 25.28
N LEU A 74 -30.19 26.84 25.23
CA LEU A 74 -29.65 25.75 26.03
C LEU A 74 -28.67 24.84 25.24
N LEU A 75 -28.53 25.03 23.94
CA LEU A 75 -27.61 24.24 23.11
C LEU A 75 -26.19 24.15 23.68
N PRO A 76 -25.51 25.26 24.05
CA PRO A 76 -24.15 25.17 24.60
C PRO A 76 -24.10 24.37 25.91
N PHE A 77 -25.12 24.52 26.76
CA PHE A 77 -25.22 23.76 28.00
C PHE A 77 -25.44 22.27 27.71
N ALA A 78 -26.40 21.93 26.87
CA ALA A 78 -26.70 20.54 26.50
C ALA A 78 -25.50 19.84 25.86
N ARG A 79 -24.78 20.54 24.96
CA ARG A 79 -23.53 20.02 24.39
C ARG A 79 -22.49 19.72 25.45
N ASN A 80 -22.26 20.64 26.36
CA ASN A 80 -21.24 20.48 27.40
C ASN A 80 -21.60 19.34 28.39
N VAL A 81 -22.87 19.21 28.75
CA VAL A 81 -23.30 18.23 29.75
C VAL A 81 -23.55 16.87 29.17
N PHE A 82 -24.15 16.76 28.00
CA PHE A 82 -24.58 15.48 27.43
C PHE A 82 -23.65 14.94 26.35
N VAL A 83 -23.11 15.78 25.47
CA VAL A 83 -22.34 15.31 24.30
C VAL A 83 -20.86 15.22 24.60
N LEU A 84 -20.26 16.24 25.21
CA LEU A 84 -18.81 16.27 25.48
C LEU A 84 -18.30 15.09 26.30
N PRO A 85 -19.01 14.57 27.32
CA PRO A 85 -18.54 13.39 28.06
C PRO A 85 -18.36 12.17 27.15
N PHE A 86 -19.29 11.91 26.22
CA PHE A 86 -19.18 10.80 25.28
C PHE A 86 -18.04 11.00 24.29
N ASN A 87 -17.88 12.21 23.75
CA ASN A 87 -16.75 12.52 22.87
C ASN A 87 -15.40 12.32 23.58
N SER A 88 -15.28 12.76 24.83
CA SER A 88 -14.04 12.59 25.61
C SER A 88 -13.70 11.12 25.88
N VAL A 89 -14.72 10.31 26.13
CA VAL A 89 -14.58 8.85 26.29
C VAL A 89 -14.15 8.23 24.97
N TRP A 90 -14.82 8.60 23.86
CA TRP A 90 -14.47 8.13 22.53
C TRP A 90 -13.03 8.46 22.15
N ASP A 91 -12.61 9.72 22.34
CA ASP A 91 -11.25 10.17 22.08
C ASP A 91 -10.21 9.38 22.87
N SER A 92 -10.54 9.06 24.13
CA SER A 92 -9.65 8.25 24.98
C SER A 92 -9.52 6.82 24.46
N ILE A 93 -10.61 6.16 24.11
CA ILE A 93 -10.62 4.79 23.58
C ILE A 93 -9.91 4.78 22.21
N ALA A 94 -10.24 5.72 21.33
CA ALA A 94 -9.61 5.86 20.03
C ALA A 94 -8.09 6.10 20.16
N GLY A 95 -7.66 6.89 21.14
CA GLY A 95 -6.25 7.12 21.40
C GLY A 95 -5.50 5.85 21.83
N VAL A 96 -6.11 5.01 22.67
CA VAL A 96 -5.54 3.70 23.06
C VAL A 96 -5.48 2.77 21.87
N ALA A 97 -6.57 2.66 21.10
CA ALA A 97 -6.64 1.82 19.90
C ALA A 97 -5.60 2.24 18.85
N GLN A 98 -5.44 3.54 18.59
CA GLN A 98 -4.45 4.08 17.66
C GLN A 98 -3.01 3.73 18.06
N LYS A 99 -2.68 3.82 19.37
CA LYS A 99 -1.37 3.43 19.89
C LYS A 99 -1.12 1.94 19.69
N ASP A 100 -2.12 1.11 19.97
CA ASP A 100 -2.02 -0.33 19.79
C ASP A 100 -1.83 -0.71 18.32
N ILE A 101 -2.63 -0.13 17.39
CA ILE A 101 -2.48 -0.36 15.95
C ILE A 101 -1.11 0.13 15.45
N ASN A 102 -0.61 1.27 15.92
CA ASN A 102 0.73 1.74 15.59
C ASN A 102 1.83 0.75 16.03
N ASN A 103 1.70 0.18 17.23
CA ASN A 103 2.64 -0.82 17.74
C ASN A 103 2.59 -2.11 16.90
N LEU A 104 1.38 -2.60 16.59
CA LEU A 104 1.19 -3.77 15.72
C LEU A 104 1.74 -3.53 14.30
N TRP A 105 1.52 -2.34 13.75
CA TRP A 105 2.06 -1.95 12.46
C TRP A 105 3.59 -2.02 12.44
N ALA A 106 4.22 -1.39 13.43
CA ALA A 106 5.66 -1.39 13.53
C ALA A 106 6.22 -2.80 13.75
N SER A 107 5.66 -3.56 14.72
CA SER A 107 6.20 -4.86 15.13
C SER A 107 5.90 -5.99 14.13
N ASN A 108 4.71 -6.01 13.55
CA ASN A 108 4.26 -7.14 12.75
C ASN A 108 4.42 -6.91 11.23
N PHE A 109 4.60 -5.65 10.81
CA PHE A 109 4.75 -5.34 9.40
C PHE A 109 6.05 -4.59 9.08
N VAL A 110 6.24 -3.36 9.61
CA VAL A 110 7.35 -2.49 9.17
C VAL A 110 8.72 -3.09 9.53
N ASN A 111 8.93 -3.46 10.79
CA ASN A 111 10.22 -3.99 11.23
C ASN A 111 10.59 -5.32 10.55
N PRO A 112 9.69 -6.33 10.44
CA PRO A 112 9.97 -7.55 9.69
C PRO A 112 10.25 -7.28 8.20
N MET A 113 9.45 -6.44 7.55
CA MET A 113 9.64 -6.06 6.15
C MET A 113 11.00 -5.39 5.95
N GLN A 114 11.36 -4.44 6.81
CA GLN A 114 12.65 -3.76 6.73
C GLN A 114 13.82 -4.71 6.96
N SER A 115 13.69 -5.68 7.85
CA SER A 115 14.72 -6.69 8.12
C SER A 115 14.92 -7.65 6.95
N GLU A 116 13.85 -8.07 6.28
CA GLU A 116 13.91 -9.06 5.20
C GLU A 116 14.16 -8.44 3.82
N LEU A 117 13.62 -7.24 3.55
CA LEU A 117 13.70 -6.55 2.25
C LEU A 117 14.68 -5.38 2.26
N GLY A 118 14.81 -4.70 3.38
CA GLY A 118 15.69 -3.54 3.51
C GLY A 118 17.14 -3.89 3.23
N GLY A 119 17.87 -2.98 2.54
CA GLY A 119 19.27 -3.22 2.16
C GLY A 119 19.47 -4.21 1.01
N ARG A 120 18.39 -4.76 0.42
CA ARG A 120 18.45 -5.67 -0.74
C ARG A 120 17.81 -5.03 -1.97
N TYR A 121 18.29 -5.40 -3.15
CA TYR A 121 17.69 -4.96 -4.41
C TYR A 121 16.31 -5.63 -4.60
N PRO A 122 15.24 -4.93 -5.03
CA PRO A 122 15.20 -3.56 -5.55
C PRO A 122 14.89 -2.46 -4.51
N PHE A 123 14.84 -2.75 -3.21
CA PHE A 123 14.57 -1.75 -2.16
C PHE A 123 15.78 -0.86 -1.85
N ALA A 124 16.97 -1.34 -2.15
CA ALA A 124 18.22 -0.59 -2.01
C ALA A 124 19.18 -0.89 -3.17
N LYS A 125 20.17 -0.03 -3.36
CA LYS A 125 21.29 -0.33 -4.27
C LYS A 125 22.18 -1.38 -3.62
N SER A 126 22.03 -2.64 -4.03
CA SER A 126 22.71 -3.80 -3.44
C SER A 126 22.94 -4.88 -4.49
N GLU A 127 24.00 -5.65 -4.35
CA GLU A 127 24.21 -6.87 -5.15
C GLU A 127 23.32 -8.03 -4.66
N THR A 128 22.94 -8.02 -3.37
CA THR A 128 22.02 -9.00 -2.82
C THR A 128 20.59 -8.68 -3.22
N GLU A 129 19.88 -9.66 -3.76
CA GLU A 129 18.50 -9.52 -4.25
C GLU A 129 17.49 -10.10 -3.27
N VAL A 130 16.28 -9.55 -3.30
CA VAL A 130 15.12 -10.16 -2.64
C VAL A 130 14.58 -11.28 -3.53
N SER A 131 14.22 -12.41 -2.95
CA SER A 131 13.53 -13.45 -3.72
C SER A 131 12.05 -13.13 -3.95
N ILE A 132 11.47 -13.59 -5.06
CA ILE A 132 10.06 -13.39 -5.39
C ILE A 132 9.12 -13.94 -4.30
N PRO A 133 9.35 -15.12 -3.70
CA PRO A 133 8.55 -15.59 -2.57
C PRO A 133 8.57 -14.66 -1.35
N VAL A 134 9.70 -14.03 -1.06
CA VAL A 134 9.80 -13.05 0.04
C VAL A 134 9.05 -11.77 -0.32
N LEU A 135 9.08 -11.31 -1.57
CA LEU A 135 8.21 -10.20 -2.02
C LEU A 135 6.74 -10.56 -1.85
N ALA A 136 6.33 -11.78 -2.27
CA ALA A 136 4.95 -12.26 -2.15
C ALA A 136 4.48 -12.29 -0.68
N LYS A 137 5.33 -12.72 0.26
CA LYS A 137 5.03 -12.74 1.70
C LYS A 137 4.49 -11.38 2.18
N TYR A 138 5.02 -10.28 1.65
CA TYR A 138 4.62 -8.92 2.06
C TYR A 138 3.62 -8.27 1.12
N LEU A 139 3.75 -8.48 -0.19
CA LEU A 139 3.07 -7.67 -1.22
C LEU A 139 2.02 -8.42 -2.04
N ASP A 140 1.82 -9.74 -1.85
CA ASP A 140 0.74 -10.45 -2.55
C ASP A 140 -0.62 -9.81 -2.23
N ILE A 141 -1.43 -9.57 -3.27
CA ILE A 141 -2.71 -8.85 -3.15
C ILE A 141 -3.76 -9.60 -2.33
N ASN A 142 -3.63 -10.91 -2.18
CA ASN A 142 -4.59 -11.73 -1.45
C ASN A 142 -4.04 -12.19 -0.09
N LYS A 143 -2.78 -12.63 -0.07
CA LYS A 143 -2.17 -13.31 1.08
C LYS A 143 -1.03 -12.53 1.72
N GLY A 144 -0.59 -11.45 1.09
CA GLY A 144 0.53 -10.63 1.59
C GLY A 144 0.21 -9.93 2.90
N ALA A 145 1.23 -9.81 3.74
CA ALA A 145 1.10 -9.24 5.08
C ALA A 145 0.53 -7.80 5.05
N LEU A 146 0.83 -7.01 4.00
CA LEU A 146 0.28 -5.68 3.82
C LEU A 146 -1.25 -5.71 3.69
N ASN A 147 -1.75 -6.50 2.75
CA ASN A 147 -3.20 -6.60 2.53
C ASN A 147 -3.92 -7.17 3.74
N GLN A 148 -3.37 -8.21 4.36
CA GLN A 148 -3.93 -8.77 5.59
C GLN A 148 -3.99 -7.74 6.71
N PHE A 149 -2.91 -6.96 6.91
CA PHE A 149 -2.91 -5.92 7.94
C PHE A 149 -3.99 -4.86 7.68
N ILE A 150 -4.10 -4.37 6.45
CA ILE A 150 -5.11 -3.35 6.10
C ILE A 150 -6.52 -3.90 6.31
N THR A 151 -6.82 -5.09 5.82
CA THR A 151 -8.16 -5.67 5.87
C THR A 151 -8.60 -6.11 7.26
N THR A 152 -7.65 -6.47 8.14
CA THR A 152 -7.95 -6.93 9.50
C THR A 152 -7.81 -5.84 10.55
N GLN A 153 -6.78 -4.99 10.46
CA GLN A 153 -6.50 -4.01 11.51
C GLN A 153 -7.02 -2.60 11.18
N LEU A 154 -7.18 -2.28 9.91
CA LEU A 154 -7.65 -0.98 9.43
C LEU A 154 -9.04 -1.04 8.79
N ALA A 155 -9.78 -2.14 8.99
CA ALA A 155 -11.18 -2.24 8.58
C ALA A 155 -11.98 -1.07 9.19
N GLY A 156 -12.81 -0.41 8.36
CA GLY A 156 -13.57 0.79 8.75
C GLY A 156 -12.74 2.08 8.87
N VAL A 157 -11.41 2.00 8.91
CA VAL A 157 -10.51 3.18 8.87
C VAL A 157 -10.11 3.51 7.44
N LEU A 158 -9.74 2.50 6.66
CA LEU A 158 -9.41 2.63 5.24
C LEU A 158 -10.42 1.88 4.39
N THR A 159 -10.69 2.42 3.22
CA THR A 159 -11.51 1.78 2.18
C THR A 159 -10.89 1.99 0.82
N LYS A 160 -11.21 1.14 -0.17
CA LYS A 160 -10.81 1.35 -1.56
C LYS A 160 -11.82 2.22 -2.30
N GLN A 161 -11.29 3.22 -3.03
CA GLN A 161 -12.03 3.96 -4.04
C GLN A 161 -11.31 3.76 -5.37
N GLY A 162 -11.87 2.94 -6.25
CA GLY A 162 -11.14 2.40 -7.40
C GLY A 162 -9.92 1.60 -6.93
N ASN A 163 -8.74 1.95 -7.43
CA ASN A 163 -7.47 1.30 -7.08
C ASN A 163 -6.70 2.02 -5.95
N GLN A 164 -7.33 2.99 -5.26
CA GLN A 164 -6.65 3.75 -4.22
C GLN A 164 -7.26 3.50 -2.84
N TRP A 165 -6.40 3.38 -1.85
CA TRP A 165 -6.77 3.42 -0.45
C TRP A 165 -7.01 4.86 -0.04
N ILE A 166 -8.16 5.10 0.58
CA ILE A 166 -8.55 6.39 1.17
C ILE A 166 -9.01 6.17 2.59
N VAL A 167 -9.04 7.23 3.38
CA VAL A 167 -9.70 7.21 4.69
C VAL A 167 -11.19 6.97 4.45
N ALA A 168 -11.77 6.00 5.17
CA ALA A 168 -13.18 5.65 5.04
C ALA A 168 -14.07 6.86 5.37
N PRO A 169 -15.12 7.14 4.58
CA PRO A 169 -16.09 8.17 4.90
C PRO A 169 -16.69 7.93 6.30
N GLY A 170 -16.68 8.96 7.15
CA GLY A 170 -17.15 8.87 8.53
C GLY A 170 -16.11 8.44 9.56
N SER A 171 -14.90 8.04 9.15
CA SER A 171 -13.79 7.83 10.08
C SER A 171 -13.24 9.18 10.55
N GLU A 172 -13.31 9.43 11.86
CA GLU A 172 -12.72 10.64 12.49
C GLU A 172 -11.23 10.46 12.83
N LEU A 173 -10.66 9.27 12.55
CA LEU A 173 -9.27 8.94 12.86
C LEU A 173 -8.32 9.60 11.86
N LYS A 174 -7.31 10.29 12.38
CA LYS A 174 -6.32 11.00 11.55
C LYS A 174 -5.22 10.06 11.11
N VAL A 175 -5.38 9.52 9.91
CA VAL A 175 -4.36 8.71 9.25
C VAL A 175 -3.25 9.60 8.70
N ASN A 176 -2.00 9.17 8.87
CA ASN A 176 -0.83 9.85 8.33
C ASN A 176 -0.91 9.92 6.79
N PRO A 177 -0.94 11.12 6.18
CA PRO A 177 -1.05 11.27 4.72
C PRO A 177 0.14 10.64 3.97
N GLY A 178 1.33 10.70 4.57
CA GLY A 178 2.52 10.06 4.02
C GLY A 178 2.39 8.54 3.94
N LEU A 179 1.73 7.92 4.92
CA LEU A 179 1.41 6.48 4.87
C LEU A 179 0.50 6.16 3.68
N LEU A 180 -0.61 6.89 3.51
CA LEU A 180 -1.54 6.65 2.40
C LEU A 180 -0.86 6.73 1.04
N GLN A 181 0.04 7.71 0.86
CA GLN A 181 0.80 7.84 -0.38
C GLN A 181 1.69 6.61 -0.64
N GLN A 182 2.39 6.12 0.40
CA GLN A 182 3.25 4.95 0.27
C GLN A 182 2.45 3.66 0.08
N LEU A 183 1.32 3.49 0.80
CA LEU A 183 0.40 2.37 0.62
C LEU A 183 -0.13 2.30 -0.81
N ASN A 184 -0.55 3.43 -1.37
CA ASN A 184 -1.07 3.47 -2.74
C ASN A 184 -0.01 3.12 -3.79
N LYS A 185 1.24 3.56 -3.59
CA LYS A 185 2.36 3.14 -4.45
C LYS A 185 2.62 1.63 -4.36
N LEU A 186 2.69 1.08 -3.14
CA LEU A 186 2.88 -0.35 -2.95
C LEU A 186 1.72 -1.17 -3.51
N SER A 187 0.47 -0.75 -3.28
CA SER A 187 -0.71 -1.44 -3.82
C SER A 187 -0.70 -1.47 -5.34
N ALA A 188 -0.36 -0.36 -6.00
CA ALA A 188 -0.27 -0.30 -7.46
C ALA A 188 0.79 -1.28 -8.00
N ILE A 189 1.98 -1.37 -7.37
CA ILE A 189 3.02 -2.33 -7.74
C ILE A 189 2.53 -3.76 -7.48
N SER A 190 1.89 -4.00 -6.34
CA SER A 190 1.39 -5.33 -5.97
C SER A 190 0.31 -5.81 -6.92
N GLU A 191 -0.65 -4.96 -7.28
CA GLU A 191 -1.74 -5.28 -8.21
C GLU A 191 -1.22 -5.58 -9.61
N ASP A 192 -0.19 -4.87 -10.07
CA ASP A 192 0.42 -5.10 -11.37
C ASP A 192 1.31 -6.35 -11.40
N PHE A 193 2.03 -6.63 -10.30
CA PHE A 193 2.99 -7.73 -10.21
C PHE A 193 2.37 -9.08 -9.84
N PHE A 194 1.33 -9.10 -8.99
CA PHE A 194 0.71 -10.34 -8.48
C PHE A 194 -0.66 -10.64 -9.12
N VAL A 195 -0.93 -10.14 -10.33
CA VAL A 195 -2.22 -10.35 -11.04
C VAL A 195 -2.64 -11.82 -11.07
N ASN A 196 -1.70 -12.74 -11.27
CA ASN A 196 -1.96 -14.18 -11.36
C ASN A 196 -1.57 -14.95 -10.08
N GLY A 197 -1.23 -14.27 -8.99
CA GLY A 197 -0.84 -14.90 -7.73
C GLY A 197 0.59 -15.44 -7.66
N GLU A 198 1.31 -15.52 -8.77
CA GLU A 198 2.68 -16.10 -8.83
C GLU A 198 3.79 -15.04 -8.80
N GLY A 199 3.44 -13.79 -9.00
CA GLY A 199 4.38 -12.68 -9.10
C GLY A 199 5.17 -12.67 -10.42
N GLY A 200 4.91 -11.66 -11.26
CA GLY A 200 5.59 -11.52 -12.54
C GLY A 200 4.92 -10.54 -13.49
N TYR A 201 5.62 -10.23 -14.55
CA TYR A 201 5.13 -9.38 -15.63
C TYR A 201 5.15 -10.12 -16.96
N SER A 202 4.11 -9.90 -17.76
CA SER A 202 4.10 -10.21 -19.18
C SER A 202 4.17 -8.88 -19.94
N PHE A 203 5.07 -8.79 -20.88
CA PHE A 203 5.31 -7.58 -21.69
C PHE A 203 5.85 -7.98 -23.06
N GLU A 204 5.96 -7.02 -23.96
CA GLU A 204 6.53 -7.27 -25.28
C GLU A 204 7.70 -6.32 -25.53
N LEU A 205 8.71 -6.84 -26.21
CA LEU A 205 9.86 -6.05 -26.67
C LEU A 205 9.89 -6.04 -28.19
N LYS A 206 10.29 -4.89 -28.75
CA LYS A 206 10.51 -4.71 -30.19
C LYS A 206 11.82 -3.95 -30.40
N PRO A 207 12.82 -4.53 -31.04
CA PRO A 207 14.05 -3.81 -31.31
C PRO A 207 13.79 -2.66 -32.30
N THR A 208 14.62 -1.64 -32.23
CA THR A 208 14.57 -0.53 -33.16
C THR A 208 15.96 -0.14 -33.63
N SER A 209 16.02 0.58 -34.74
CA SER A 209 17.27 1.02 -35.34
C SER A 209 18.19 1.72 -34.33
N THR A 210 19.43 1.29 -34.32
CA THR A 210 20.45 1.74 -33.39
C THR A 210 21.68 2.17 -34.16
N GLN A 211 22.05 3.45 -34.08
CA GLN A 211 23.14 4.00 -34.87
C GLN A 211 24.50 3.34 -34.52
N GLY A 212 25.19 2.80 -35.53
CA GLY A 212 26.50 2.19 -35.41
C GLY A 212 26.53 0.82 -34.74
N ILE A 213 25.36 0.18 -34.58
CA ILE A 213 25.20 -1.21 -34.16
C ILE A 213 24.67 -2.02 -35.33
N VAL A 214 25.42 -3.03 -35.75
CA VAL A 214 25.03 -3.94 -36.84
C VAL A 214 24.02 -4.95 -36.36
N GLN A 215 24.30 -5.54 -35.19
CA GLN A 215 23.42 -6.50 -34.56
C GLN A 215 23.52 -6.44 -33.04
N PHE A 216 22.45 -6.82 -32.37
CA PHE A 216 22.47 -7.14 -30.95
C PHE A 216 21.55 -8.30 -30.60
N ASP A 217 21.91 -9.02 -29.55
CA ASP A 217 21.09 -10.04 -28.91
C ASP A 217 20.90 -9.65 -27.45
N LEU A 218 19.66 -9.52 -27.03
CA LEU A 218 19.27 -9.31 -25.64
C LEU A 218 18.59 -10.59 -25.13
N VAL A 219 19.20 -11.25 -24.16
CA VAL A 219 18.65 -12.46 -23.53
C VAL A 219 18.24 -12.14 -22.12
N VAL A 220 16.92 -12.26 -21.82
CA VAL A 220 16.32 -12.03 -20.50
C VAL A 220 15.80 -13.37 -20.00
N ASP A 221 16.39 -13.92 -18.94
CA ASP A 221 15.99 -15.20 -18.36
C ASP A 221 15.75 -16.28 -19.45
N GLY A 222 16.69 -16.44 -20.38
CA GLY A 222 16.64 -17.40 -21.48
C GLY A 222 15.79 -17.01 -22.69
N GLN A 223 14.97 -15.96 -22.61
CA GLN A 223 14.18 -15.42 -23.69
C GLN A 223 14.98 -14.39 -24.49
N SER A 224 15.05 -14.51 -25.82
CA SER A 224 15.94 -13.69 -26.62
C SER A 224 15.20 -12.70 -27.52
N LEU A 225 15.72 -11.47 -27.61
CA LEU A 225 15.36 -10.44 -28.58
C LEU A 225 16.57 -10.18 -29.47
N ASN A 226 16.41 -10.40 -30.76
CA ASN A 226 17.49 -10.30 -31.75
C ASN A 226 17.22 -9.13 -32.70
N TYR A 227 18.25 -8.38 -33.04
CA TYR A 227 18.24 -7.32 -34.02
C TYR A 227 19.41 -7.50 -34.98
N PHE A 228 19.10 -7.46 -36.27
CA PHE A 228 20.08 -7.49 -37.35
C PHE A 228 19.59 -6.61 -38.52
N ASN A 229 19.44 -5.32 -38.25
CA ASN A 229 19.05 -4.29 -39.23
C ASN A 229 17.89 -4.67 -40.18
N GLN A 230 16.97 -5.53 -39.73
CA GLN A 230 15.80 -5.99 -40.47
C GLN A 230 14.50 -5.33 -39.96
N GLN A 231 13.42 -5.59 -40.65
CA GLN A 231 12.09 -5.27 -40.17
C GLN A 231 11.86 -6.00 -38.83
N THR A 232 11.38 -5.30 -37.82
CA THR A 232 11.26 -5.79 -36.43
C THR A 232 9.80 -5.97 -36.04
N GLU A 233 9.56 -7.01 -35.26
CA GLU A 233 8.24 -7.36 -34.72
C GLU A 233 8.25 -7.34 -33.19
N TRP A 234 7.06 -7.24 -32.60
CA TRP A 234 6.87 -7.38 -31.16
C TRP A 234 7.07 -8.83 -30.76
N LYS A 235 7.86 -9.07 -29.71
CA LYS A 235 8.12 -10.39 -29.16
C LYS A 235 7.71 -10.44 -27.70
N PRO A 236 6.88 -11.46 -27.30
CA PRO A 236 6.43 -11.58 -25.93
C PRO A 236 7.56 -12.03 -25.01
N PHE A 237 7.55 -11.49 -23.79
CA PHE A 237 8.45 -11.81 -22.69
C PHE A 237 7.68 -12.00 -21.41
N LYS A 238 8.20 -12.87 -20.54
CA LYS A 238 7.79 -13.00 -19.14
C LYS A 238 8.97 -12.73 -18.23
N TRP A 239 8.77 -12.02 -17.16
CA TRP A 239 9.75 -11.85 -16.12
C TRP A 239 9.08 -11.99 -14.74
N PRO A 240 9.61 -12.82 -13.80
CA PRO A 240 10.77 -13.70 -13.99
C PRO A 240 10.50 -14.79 -15.04
N GLY A 241 11.56 -15.21 -15.75
CA GLY A 241 11.49 -16.38 -16.65
C GLY A 241 11.70 -17.70 -15.91
N ASP A 242 11.33 -18.80 -16.58
CA ASP A 242 11.34 -20.16 -16.01
C ASP A 242 12.72 -20.85 -16.15
N VAL A 243 13.80 -20.17 -15.77
CA VAL A 243 15.17 -20.70 -15.89
C VAL A 243 15.91 -20.72 -14.56
N SER A 244 16.76 -21.73 -14.36
CA SER A 244 17.59 -21.86 -13.16
C SER A 244 18.68 -20.79 -13.09
N ASN A 245 19.31 -20.44 -14.23
CA ASN A 245 20.30 -19.37 -14.34
C ASN A 245 19.63 -18.08 -14.85
N ALA A 246 18.97 -17.40 -13.91
CA ALA A 246 18.35 -16.12 -14.19
C ALA A 246 19.37 -15.02 -14.39
N GLY A 247 19.07 -14.09 -15.30
CA GLY A 247 19.88 -12.91 -15.55
C GLY A 247 19.68 -12.33 -16.93
N LEU A 248 20.47 -11.35 -17.20
CA LEU A 248 20.49 -10.65 -18.47
C LEU A 248 21.84 -10.85 -19.16
N ARG A 249 21.82 -11.17 -20.45
CA ARG A 249 22.98 -11.15 -21.33
C ARG A 249 22.69 -10.29 -22.55
N ILE A 250 23.58 -9.37 -22.85
CA ILE A 250 23.55 -8.52 -24.02
C ILE A 250 24.79 -8.82 -24.84
N SER A 251 24.65 -9.13 -26.12
CA SER A 251 25.74 -9.26 -27.07
C SER A 251 25.51 -8.33 -28.23
N TRP A 252 26.55 -7.65 -28.72
CA TRP A 252 26.40 -6.70 -29.80
C TRP A 252 27.66 -6.67 -30.68
N GLU A 253 27.48 -6.16 -31.89
CA GLU A 253 28.53 -5.92 -32.86
C GLU A 253 28.39 -4.53 -33.42
N THR A 254 29.49 -3.78 -33.52
CA THR A 254 29.51 -2.43 -34.06
C THR A 254 30.04 -2.42 -35.50
N GLU A 255 29.62 -1.44 -36.30
CA GLU A 255 30.12 -1.23 -37.65
C GLU A 255 31.63 -0.98 -37.69
N ALA A 256 32.19 -0.35 -36.64
CA ALA A 256 33.57 0.06 -36.60
C ALA A 256 34.55 -1.08 -36.29
N GLU A 257 34.15 -2.07 -35.45
CA GLU A 257 35.08 -3.06 -34.94
C GLU A 257 34.84 -4.47 -35.47
N GLY A 258 33.63 -4.81 -35.92
CA GLY A 258 33.30 -6.13 -36.45
C GLY A 258 33.49 -7.27 -35.45
N MET A 259 33.67 -6.97 -34.18
CA MET A 259 33.86 -7.94 -33.10
C MET A 259 32.65 -7.99 -32.20
N ARG A 260 32.22 -9.21 -31.86
CA ARG A 260 31.10 -9.43 -30.93
C ARG A 260 31.56 -9.18 -29.50
N LYS A 261 30.92 -8.21 -28.84
CA LYS A 261 31.10 -7.92 -27.42
C LYS A 261 29.92 -8.49 -26.62
N THR A 262 30.17 -8.79 -25.36
CA THR A 262 29.14 -9.33 -24.47
C THR A 262 29.21 -8.67 -23.09
N GLN A 263 28.07 -8.37 -22.53
CA GLN A 263 27.87 -7.91 -21.15
C GLN A 263 26.84 -8.76 -20.48
N GLU A 264 27.08 -9.13 -19.22
CA GLU A 264 26.14 -9.89 -18.40
C GLU A 264 25.78 -9.12 -17.13
N ILE A 265 24.52 -9.24 -16.71
CA ILE A 265 24.02 -8.76 -15.43
C ILE A 265 23.36 -9.97 -14.77
N SER A 266 24.07 -10.56 -13.84
CA SER A 266 23.64 -11.76 -13.13
C SER A 266 22.52 -11.47 -12.14
N GLY A 267 21.77 -12.52 -11.76
CA GLY A 267 20.69 -12.44 -10.79
C GLY A 267 19.30 -12.28 -11.41
N ARG A 268 18.30 -12.62 -10.65
CA ARG A 268 16.89 -12.59 -11.10
C ARG A 268 16.47 -11.20 -11.57
N PHE A 269 16.98 -10.16 -10.93
CA PHE A 269 16.67 -8.77 -11.28
C PHE A 269 17.59 -8.17 -12.36
N GLY A 270 18.36 -8.98 -13.10
CA GLY A 270 19.26 -8.51 -14.15
C GLY A 270 18.58 -7.59 -15.17
N PHE A 271 17.36 -7.93 -15.62
CA PHE A 271 16.57 -7.10 -16.53
C PHE A 271 16.14 -5.76 -15.87
N ILE A 272 15.70 -5.80 -14.62
CA ILE A 272 15.30 -4.60 -13.88
C ILE A 272 16.50 -3.67 -13.66
N ARG A 273 17.68 -4.22 -13.35
CA ARG A 273 18.94 -3.46 -13.24
C ARG A 273 19.35 -2.81 -14.56
N MET A 274 19.10 -3.49 -15.68
CA MET A 274 19.31 -2.92 -17.01
C MET A 274 18.36 -1.74 -17.25
N LEU A 275 17.06 -1.90 -16.96
CA LEU A 275 16.09 -0.81 -17.07
C LEU A 275 16.46 0.39 -16.18
N GLU A 276 16.96 0.14 -14.95
CA GLU A 276 17.42 1.21 -14.04
C GLU A 276 18.58 2.03 -14.61
N LYS A 277 19.47 1.39 -15.39
CA LYS A 277 20.62 2.04 -16.06
C LYS A 277 20.25 2.66 -17.40
N SER A 278 19.06 2.38 -17.91
CA SER A 278 18.58 2.86 -19.21
C SER A 278 17.94 4.24 -19.08
N ARG A 279 18.00 4.99 -20.18
CA ARG A 279 17.07 6.08 -20.39
C ARG A 279 15.75 5.50 -20.89
N VAL A 280 14.67 5.72 -20.15
CA VAL A 280 13.33 5.27 -20.50
C VAL A 280 12.45 6.47 -20.80
N THR A 281 11.92 6.52 -22.03
CA THR A 281 11.06 7.60 -22.51
C THR A 281 9.67 7.03 -22.78
N PRO A 282 8.60 7.49 -22.11
CA PRO A 282 7.24 7.07 -22.42
C PRO A 282 6.84 7.59 -23.81
N ILE A 283 6.23 6.72 -24.62
CA ILE A 283 5.69 7.05 -25.94
C ILE A 283 4.18 7.23 -25.85
N ASP A 284 3.52 6.31 -25.14
CA ASP A 284 2.09 6.34 -24.85
C ASP A 284 1.83 5.74 -23.45
N GLY A 285 0.56 5.45 -23.12
CA GLY A 285 0.17 4.92 -21.81
C GLY A 285 0.75 3.56 -21.46
N SER A 286 1.25 2.78 -22.43
CA SER A 286 1.75 1.42 -22.25
C SER A 286 3.09 1.14 -22.93
N THR A 287 3.55 2.02 -23.82
CA THR A 287 4.75 1.84 -24.64
C THR A 287 5.87 2.79 -24.22
N TYR A 288 7.06 2.26 -24.09
CA TYR A 288 8.27 2.97 -23.68
C TYR A 288 9.40 2.73 -24.66
N LEU A 289 10.17 3.76 -25.00
CA LEU A 289 11.46 3.62 -25.66
C LEU A 289 12.52 3.45 -24.57
N VAL A 290 13.26 2.34 -24.65
CA VAL A 290 14.37 2.02 -23.74
C VAL A 290 15.67 2.17 -24.49
N GLU A 291 16.59 2.97 -23.95
CA GLU A 291 17.92 3.24 -24.50
C GLU A 291 18.98 2.84 -23.45
N PHE A 292 19.60 1.68 -23.64
CA PHE A 292 20.61 1.16 -22.73
C PHE A 292 22.01 1.48 -23.24
N PRO A 293 22.90 2.09 -22.43
CA PRO A 293 24.26 2.38 -22.82
C PRO A 293 25.11 1.09 -22.92
N LEU A 294 25.65 0.81 -24.09
CA LEU A 294 26.55 -0.31 -24.33
C LEU A 294 28.02 0.12 -24.14
N GLU A 295 28.40 1.18 -24.84
CA GLU A 295 29.74 1.75 -24.82
C GLU A 295 29.61 3.28 -24.91
N LYS A 296 30.80 3.95 -24.88
CA LYS A 296 30.83 5.39 -25.11
C LYS A 296 30.17 5.70 -26.46
N ASP A 297 29.08 6.51 -26.41
CA ASP A 297 28.29 6.96 -27.56
C ASP A 297 27.49 5.87 -28.32
N LYS A 298 27.42 4.62 -27.79
CA LYS A 298 26.61 3.55 -28.36
C LYS A 298 25.47 3.16 -27.42
N LEU A 299 24.26 3.13 -27.94
CA LEU A 299 23.06 2.80 -27.22
C LEU A 299 22.37 1.59 -27.85
N MET A 300 21.97 0.58 -27.10
CA MET A 300 20.99 -0.40 -27.55
C MET A 300 19.59 0.18 -27.39
N ARG A 301 18.77 0.11 -28.43
CA ARG A 301 17.42 0.67 -28.45
C ARG A 301 16.36 -0.38 -28.74
N PHE A 302 15.32 -0.35 -27.95
CA PHE A 302 14.12 -1.17 -28.19
C PHE A 302 12.90 -0.51 -27.57
N TYR A 303 11.73 -0.85 -28.09
CA TYR A 303 10.46 -0.50 -27.48
C TYR A 303 10.06 -1.61 -26.52
N MET A 304 9.50 -1.23 -25.39
CA MET A 304 8.85 -2.11 -24.42
C MET A 304 7.39 -1.72 -24.32
N ARG A 305 6.48 -2.68 -24.47
CA ARG A 305 5.04 -2.50 -24.30
C ARG A 305 4.58 -3.36 -23.13
N THR A 306 3.90 -2.75 -22.14
CA THR A 306 3.37 -3.41 -20.95
C THR A 306 1.90 -3.73 -21.14
N ASN A 307 1.43 -4.81 -20.50
CA ASN A 307 0.02 -5.21 -20.56
C ASN A 307 -0.83 -4.43 -19.56
N SER A 308 -0.22 -3.99 -18.45
CA SER A 308 -0.85 -3.20 -17.41
C SER A 308 0.19 -2.29 -16.74
N GLY A 309 -0.26 -1.14 -16.25
CA GLY A 309 0.54 -0.21 -15.47
C GLY A 309 1.89 0.14 -16.10
N LYS A 310 2.91 0.21 -15.25
CA LYS A 310 4.30 0.42 -15.67
C LYS A 310 5.04 -0.88 -16.01
N GLY A 311 4.42 -2.05 -15.75
CA GLY A 311 5.06 -3.35 -15.88
C GLY A 311 6.38 -3.43 -15.08
N PRO A 312 7.46 -4.01 -15.65
CA PRO A 312 8.75 -4.16 -14.96
C PRO A 312 9.35 -2.86 -14.41
N LEU A 313 9.01 -1.71 -15.01
CA LEU A 313 9.47 -0.39 -14.53
C LEU A 313 8.89 -0.02 -13.15
N GLY A 314 7.73 -0.58 -12.80
CA GLY A 314 7.11 -0.34 -11.50
C GLY A 314 8.00 -0.78 -10.33
N LEU A 315 8.79 -1.84 -10.50
CA LEU A 315 9.72 -2.31 -9.47
C LEU A 315 10.83 -1.31 -9.13
N LEU A 316 11.16 -0.40 -10.04
CA LEU A 316 12.15 0.65 -9.79
C LEU A 316 11.67 1.67 -8.76
N ASP A 317 10.35 1.77 -8.54
CA ASP A 317 9.78 2.66 -7.53
C ASP A 317 9.93 2.10 -6.11
N LEU A 318 10.22 0.79 -5.93
CA LEU A 318 10.38 0.16 -4.61
C LEU A 318 11.51 0.76 -3.78
N LYS A 319 12.59 1.25 -4.40
CA LYS A 319 13.68 1.95 -3.70
C LYS A 319 13.25 3.25 -3.02
N ASN A 320 12.15 3.85 -3.47
CA ASN A 320 11.60 5.10 -2.95
C ASN A 320 10.47 4.86 -1.95
N ILE A 321 10.20 3.61 -1.57
CA ILE A 321 9.18 3.28 -0.58
C ILE A 321 9.76 3.42 0.82
N HIS A 322 9.18 4.35 1.58
CA HIS A 322 9.55 4.62 2.96
C HIS A 322 8.27 4.62 3.81
N LEU A 323 7.97 3.49 4.40
CA LEU A 323 6.80 3.37 5.27
C LEU A 323 7.06 4.02 6.62
N PRO A 324 6.20 4.92 7.08
CA PRO A 324 6.32 5.47 8.42
C PRO A 324 6.00 4.41 9.47
N ASN A 325 6.65 4.50 10.63
CA ASN A 325 6.42 3.59 11.76
C ASN A 325 5.06 3.80 12.45
N LYS A 326 4.33 4.84 12.08
CA LYS A 326 3.04 5.19 12.67
C LYS A 326 1.99 5.40 11.57
N ILE A 327 0.86 4.76 11.74
CA ILE A 327 -0.34 4.93 10.92
C ILE A 327 -1.10 6.19 11.35
N PHE A 328 -1.21 6.37 12.67
CA PHE A 328 -1.92 7.49 13.25
C PHE A 328 -0.97 8.46 13.95
N GLU A 329 -1.23 9.75 13.78
CA GLU A 329 -0.60 10.79 14.58
C GLU A 329 -1.35 10.87 15.92
N VAL A 330 -0.82 10.20 16.93
CA VAL A 330 -1.37 10.26 18.29
C VAL A 330 -0.87 11.53 18.95
N LYS A 331 -1.81 12.34 19.45
CA LYS A 331 -1.52 13.54 20.25
C LYS A 331 -0.89 13.19 21.61
#